data_489015f6668a2d71267a8e19b28cd276
#
_entry.id   489015f6668a2d71267a8e19b28cd276
#
_cell.length_a   1.000
_cell.length_b   1.000
_cell.length_c   1.000
_cell.angle_alpha   90.00
_cell.angle_beta   90.00
_cell.angle_gamma   90.00
#
_symmetry.space_group_name_H-M   'P 1'
#
loop_
_entity.id
_entity.type
_entity.pdbx_description
1 polymer ?
#
loop_
_entity_poly.entity_id
_entity_poly.type
_entity_poly.pdbx_seq_one_letter_code
_entity_poly.pdbx_strand_id
1 'polypeptide(L)'
;MSETFTIFKEITCTEANIHYTELVYTAPVGRAVIVDIRIWAEPTNTAPVGVSLWTNKEGSLDEYMPGMECYRYPLEASDALRIDRFVLEGDDRVYISAFINSEQSAAPKITIQVRGVLQ
;
A
#
# COMPACT_ATOMS: atom_id res chain seq x y z
N MET A 1 25.45 5.23 9.39
CA MET A 1 25.27 3.99 8.60
C MET A 1 23.79 3.83 8.26
N SER A 2 23.48 3.56 7.01
CA SER A 2 22.10 3.32 6.62
C SER A 2 21.78 1.83 6.75
N GLU A 3 20.51 1.55 7.01
CA GLU A 3 20.00 0.19 7.12
C GLU A 3 18.95 0.00 6.04
N THR A 4 18.94 -1.17 5.43
CA THR A 4 17.95 -1.52 4.41
C THR A 4 17.00 -2.58 4.95
N PHE A 5 15.79 -2.58 4.42
CA PHE A 5 14.78 -3.58 4.78
C PHE A 5 13.84 -3.83 3.61
N THR A 6 13.17 -4.97 3.66
CA THR A 6 12.12 -5.32 2.69
C THR A 6 10.96 -5.96 3.45
N ILE A 7 9.76 -5.49 3.16
CA ILE A 7 8.52 -5.97 3.77
C ILE A 7 7.57 -6.40 2.67
N PHE A 8 6.89 -7.52 2.86
CA PHE A 8 5.83 -7.98 1.95
C PHE A 8 4.51 -8.05 2.70
N LYS A 9 3.46 -7.61 2.03
CA LYS A 9 2.08 -7.71 2.50
C LYS A 9 1.20 -8.18 1.37
N GLU A 10 0.06 -8.74 1.70
CA GLU A 10 -0.91 -9.21 0.72
C GLU A 10 -2.30 -8.76 1.16
N ILE A 11 -3.11 -8.31 0.22
CA ILE A 11 -4.50 -7.95 0.47
C ILE A 11 -5.36 -8.77 -0.47
N THR A 12 -6.38 -9.42 0.09
CA THR A 12 -7.38 -10.19 -0.65
C THR A 12 -8.72 -9.48 -0.53
N CYS A 13 -9.34 -9.18 -1.67
CA CYS A 13 -10.65 -8.53 -1.70
C CYS A 13 -11.73 -9.62 -1.80
N THR A 14 -12.26 -10.04 -0.66
CA THR A 14 -13.26 -11.11 -0.61
C THR A 14 -14.66 -10.62 -0.93
N GLU A 15 -14.96 -9.33 -0.72
CA GLU A 15 -16.27 -8.76 -0.98
C GLU A 15 -16.13 -7.48 -1.78
N ALA A 16 -17.12 -7.24 -2.64
CA ALA A 16 -17.19 -6.01 -3.43
C ALA A 16 -17.63 -4.83 -2.57
N ASN A 17 -17.22 -3.65 -2.99
CA ASN A 17 -17.60 -2.38 -2.38
C ASN A 17 -17.14 -2.19 -0.95
N ILE A 18 -16.07 -2.87 -0.58
CA ILE A 18 -15.40 -2.72 0.71
C ILE A 18 -13.95 -2.34 0.46
N HIS A 19 -13.47 -1.35 1.19
CA HIS A 19 -12.05 -0.97 1.16
C HIS A 19 -11.29 -1.82 2.17
N TYR A 20 -10.39 -2.64 1.68
CA TYR A 20 -9.49 -3.43 2.52
C TYR A 20 -8.22 -2.63 2.68
N THR A 21 -7.94 -2.16 3.88
CA THR A 21 -6.83 -1.26 4.15
C THR A 21 -5.83 -1.92 5.09
N GLU A 22 -4.56 -1.85 4.73
CA GLU A 22 -3.46 -2.38 5.53
C GLU A 22 -2.45 -1.28 5.85
N LEU A 23 -2.00 -1.26 7.08
CA LEU A 23 -0.83 -0.46 7.46
C LEU A 23 0.40 -1.24 7.00
N VAL A 24 1.14 -0.69 6.04
CA VAL A 24 2.26 -1.42 5.46
C VAL A 24 3.61 -1.00 6.04
N TYR A 25 3.71 0.21 6.57
CA TYR A 25 4.95 0.65 7.20
C TYR A 25 4.73 1.87 8.08
N THR A 26 5.49 1.93 9.17
CA THR A 26 5.57 3.10 10.04
C THR A 26 7.03 3.50 10.18
N ALA A 27 7.35 4.73 9.83
CA ALA A 27 8.71 5.23 9.97
C ALA A 27 9.07 5.36 11.46
N PRO A 28 10.28 4.95 11.86
CA PRO A 28 10.69 5.09 13.26
C PRO A 28 10.75 6.55 13.69
N VAL A 29 10.46 6.78 14.95
CA VAL A 29 10.56 8.12 15.53
C VAL A 29 12.02 8.60 15.44
N GLY A 30 12.20 9.82 14.97
CA GLY A 30 13.52 10.44 14.90
C GLY A 30 14.39 10.03 13.72
N ARG A 31 13.82 9.28 12.77
CA ARG A 31 14.58 8.85 11.59
C ARG A 31 13.81 9.14 10.31
N ALA A 32 14.53 9.44 9.26
CA ALA A 32 13.96 9.54 7.92
C ALA A 32 14.17 8.22 7.20
N VAL A 33 13.23 7.89 6.32
CA VAL A 33 13.25 6.65 5.53
C VAL A 33 12.88 6.99 4.10
N ILE A 34 13.61 6.43 3.17
CA ILE A 34 13.23 6.51 1.75
C ILE A 34 12.75 5.12 1.36
N VAL A 35 11.52 5.02 0.87
CA VAL A 35 10.93 3.73 0.51
C VAL A 35 10.58 3.69 -0.96
N ASP A 36 10.72 2.51 -1.54
CA ASP A 36 10.18 2.18 -2.85
C ASP A 36 9.07 1.19 -2.63
N ILE A 37 7.91 1.47 -3.18
CA ILE A 37 6.72 0.64 -3.00
C ILE A 37 6.34 0.05 -4.34
N ARG A 38 6.11 -1.25 -4.36
CA ARG A 38 5.61 -1.96 -5.54
C ARG A 38 4.37 -2.72 -5.16
N ILE A 39 3.36 -2.65 -6.02
CA ILE A 39 2.11 -3.33 -5.81
C ILE A 39 1.78 -4.09 -7.08
N TRP A 40 1.61 -5.41 -6.96
CA TRP A 40 1.26 -6.27 -8.10
C TRP A 40 -0.14 -6.79 -7.96
N ALA A 41 -0.86 -6.79 -9.08
CA ALA A 41 -2.10 -7.55 -9.16
C ALA A 41 -1.78 -8.98 -9.55
N GLU A 42 -2.40 -9.94 -8.87
CA GLU A 42 -2.18 -11.35 -9.18
C GLU A 42 -2.61 -11.70 -10.59
N PRO A 43 -1.87 -12.57 -11.30
CA PRO A 43 -2.25 -12.95 -12.67
C PRO A 43 -3.60 -13.65 -12.78
N THR A 44 -4.06 -14.25 -11.68
CA THR A 44 -5.34 -14.96 -11.65
C THR A 44 -6.53 -14.03 -11.43
N ASN A 45 -6.31 -12.75 -11.17
CA ASN A 45 -7.41 -11.81 -11.02
C ASN A 45 -8.19 -11.70 -12.32
N THR A 46 -9.51 -11.72 -12.23
CA THR A 46 -10.38 -11.64 -13.39
C THR A 46 -10.99 -10.24 -13.59
N ALA A 47 -10.72 -9.35 -12.66
CA ALA A 47 -11.18 -7.96 -12.73
C ALA A 47 -10.15 -7.05 -12.12
N PRO A 48 -10.14 -5.76 -12.51
CA PRO A 48 -9.20 -4.80 -11.91
C PRO A 48 -9.44 -4.61 -10.42
N VAL A 49 -8.38 -4.34 -9.69
CA VAL A 49 -8.43 -3.98 -8.28
C VAL A 49 -8.04 -2.51 -8.16
N GLY A 50 -8.90 -1.71 -7.57
CA GLY A 50 -8.58 -0.33 -7.27
C GLY A 50 -7.59 -0.30 -6.11
N VAL A 51 -6.50 0.45 -6.26
CA VAL A 51 -5.47 0.54 -5.24
C VAL A 51 -5.25 2.01 -4.91
N SER A 52 -5.20 2.31 -3.62
CA SER A 52 -4.88 3.65 -3.15
C SER A 52 -3.76 3.60 -2.13
N LEU A 53 -2.86 4.56 -2.20
CA LEU A 53 -1.83 4.74 -1.20
C LEU A 53 -2.18 5.96 -0.35
N TRP A 54 -2.12 5.79 0.94
CA TRP A 54 -2.47 6.83 1.91
C TRP A 54 -1.33 7.03 2.89
N THR A 55 -1.21 8.24 3.40
CA THR A 55 -0.23 8.55 4.43
C THR A 55 -0.81 9.52 5.45
N ASN A 56 -0.33 9.44 6.66
CA ASN A 56 -0.71 10.36 7.73
C ASN A 56 0.42 11.35 8.01
N LYS A 57 0.86 12.07 7.02
CA LYS A 57 1.97 13.02 7.20
C LYS A 57 1.74 14.00 8.35
N GLU A 58 0.49 14.22 8.73
CA GLU A 58 0.15 15.04 9.88
C GLU A 58 0.25 14.30 11.22
N GLY A 59 0.48 12.99 11.18
CA GLY A 59 0.74 12.20 12.37
C GLY A 59 -0.46 11.86 13.23
N SER A 60 -1.59 12.43 12.97
CA SER A 60 -2.77 12.20 13.78
C SER A 60 -3.74 11.29 13.08
N LEU A 61 -3.60 10.00 13.33
CA LEU A 61 -4.44 9.04 12.65
C LEU A 61 -4.76 7.88 13.57
N ASP A 62 -6.00 7.73 13.88
CA ASP A 62 -6.49 6.67 14.74
C ASP A 62 -7.39 5.70 14.00
N GLU A 63 -7.54 5.89 12.72
CA GLU A 63 -8.45 5.13 11.90
C GLU A 63 -7.77 4.66 10.63
N TYR A 64 -8.47 3.82 9.90
CA TYR A 64 -8.02 3.39 8.60
C TYR A 64 -8.17 4.48 7.52
N MET A 65 -8.72 5.62 7.87
CA MET A 65 -8.87 6.74 6.95
C MET A 65 -7.68 7.65 7.10
N PRO A 66 -6.63 7.46 6.34
CA PRO A 66 -5.47 8.34 6.38
C PRO A 66 -5.81 9.75 5.97
N GLY A 67 -5.06 10.70 6.45
CA GLY A 67 -5.30 12.09 6.16
C GLY A 67 -5.10 12.47 4.70
N MET A 68 -4.31 11.73 3.97
CA MET A 68 -3.97 12.10 2.61
C MET A 68 -3.84 10.88 1.69
N GLU A 69 -4.63 10.83 0.64
CA GLU A 69 -4.45 9.86 -0.42
C GLU A 69 -3.40 10.40 -1.39
N CYS A 70 -2.28 9.69 -1.51
CA CYS A 70 -1.18 10.10 -2.36
C CYS A 70 -1.27 9.52 -3.76
N TYR A 71 -1.99 8.43 -3.92
CA TYR A 71 -2.00 7.69 -5.16
C TYR A 71 -3.26 6.87 -5.29
N ARG A 72 -3.86 6.87 -6.46
CA ARG A 72 -4.99 6.01 -6.77
C ARG A 72 -4.79 5.42 -8.15
N TYR A 73 -4.95 4.11 -8.27
CA TYR A 73 -4.69 3.44 -9.53
C TYR A 73 -5.45 2.12 -9.64
N PRO A 74 -6.16 1.86 -10.76
CA PRO A 74 -6.74 0.56 -11.02
C PRO A 74 -5.67 -0.38 -11.59
N LEU A 75 -5.51 -1.56 -10.99
CA LEU A 75 -4.55 -2.56 -11.45
C LEU A 75 -5.29 -3.74 -12.07
N GLU A 76 -4.97 -4.04 -13.31
CA GLU A 76 -5.44 -5.24 -13.98
C GLU A 76 -4.49 -6.40 -13.71
N ALA A 77 -4.93 -7.61 -14.02
CA ALA A 77 -4.13 -8.81 -13.79
C ALA A 77 -2.73 -8.66 -14.36
N SER A 78 -1.74 -9.01 -13.57
CA SER A 78 -0.32 -8.92 -13.89
C SER A 78 0.25 -7.51 -13.98
N ASP A 79 -0.56 -6.48 -13.76
CA ASP A 79 -0.05 -5.11 -13.70
C ASP A 79 0.70 -4.88 -12.40
N ALA A 80 1.62 -3.94 -12.46
CA ALA A 80 2.36 -3.49 -11.28
C ALA A 80 2.38 -1.97 -11.22
N LEU A 81 2.19 -1.45 -10.02
CA LEU A 81 2.34 -0.03 -9.70
C LEU A 81 3.64 0.16 -8.95
N ARG A 82 4.40 1.19 -9.30
CA ARG A 82 5.67 1.51 -8.63
C ARG A 82 5.62 2.94 -8.13
N ILE A 83 5.98 3.12 -6.87
CA ILE A 83 6.15 4.44 -6.26
C ILE A 83 7.57 4.48 -5.72
N ASP A 84 8.43 5.24 -6.38
CA ASP A 84 9.83 5.26 -6.05
C ASP A 84 10.19 6.48 -5.21
N ARG A 85 11.13 6.29 -4.32
CA ARG A 85 11.75 7.37 -3.53
C ARG A 85 10.75 8.17 -2.73
N PHE A 86 9.81 7.47 -2.09
CA PHE A 86 8.84 8.10 -1.23
C PHE A 86 9.47 8.34 0.14
N VAL A 87 9.55 9.59 0.55
CA VAL A 87 10.26 9.98 1.77
C VAL A 87 9.28 10.02 2.94
N LEU A 88 9.62 9.30 4.00
CA LEU A 88 8.87 9.30 5.25
C LEU A 88 9.77 9.80 6.37
N GLU A 89 9.20 10.54 7.28
CA GLU A 89 9.92 11.06 8.44
C GLU A 89 9.20 10.62 9.70
N GLY A 90 9.88 10.62 10.79
CA GLY A 90 9.48 10.04 12.05
C GLY A 90 7.98 9.93 12.30
N ASP A 91 7.54 8.71 12.52
CA ASP A 91 6.17 8.34 12.81
C ASP A 91 5.18 8.48 11.63
N ASP A 92 5.63 8.82 10.44
CA ASP A 92 4.77 8.77 9.26
C ASP A 92 4.37 7.32 8.98
N ARG A 93 3.11 7.13 8.62
CA ARG A 93 2.57 5.81 8.31
C ARG A 93 2.10 5.74 6.87
N VAL A 94 2.27 4.57 6.27
CA VAL A 94 1.80 4.31 4.91
C VAL A 94 0.76 3.21 4.96
N TYR A 95 -0.39 3.48 4.37
CA TYR A 95 -1.49 2.53 4.24
C TYR A 95 -1.73 2.26 2.76
N ILE A 96 -2.07 1.03 2.45
CA ILE A 96 -2.51 0.66 1.11
C ILE A 96 -3.93 0.12 1.24
N SER A 97 -4.83 0.61 0.40
CA SER A 97 -6.20 0.08 0.32
C SER A 97 -6.42 -0.59 -1.02
N ALA A 98 -7.22 -1.65 -1.00
CA ALA A 98 -7.64 -2.35 -2.20
C ALA A 98 -9.17 -2.43 -2.23
N PHE A 99 -9.74 -2.36 -3.42
CA PHE A 99 -11.18 -2.28 -3.61
C PHE A 99 -11.59 -2.93 -4.93
N ILE A 100 -12.70 -3.65 -4.93
CA ILE A 100 -13.30 -4.18 -6.16
C ILE A 100 -14.76 -3.74 -6.26
N ASN A 101 -15.25 -3.57 -7.49
CA ASN A 101 -16.61 -3.11 -7.77
C ASN A 101 -17.64 -4.23 -7.77
N SER A 102 -17.21 -5.43 -8.09
CA SER A 102 -18.11 -6.59 -8.21
C SER A 102 -17.39 -7.82 -7.70
N GLU A 103 -18.15 -8.72 -7.10
CA GLU A 103 -17.57 -9.95 -6.57
C GLU A 103 -17.12 -10.85 -7.70
N GLN A 104 -16.03 -11.56 -7.46
CA GLN A 104 -15.42 -12.47 -8.40
C GLN A 104 -15.49 -13.88 -7.83
N SER A 105 -15.52 -14.89 -8.71
CA SER A 105 -15.53 -16.29 -8.30
C SER A 105 -14.28 -16.65 -7.51
N ALA A 106 -13.14 -16.06 -7.87
CA ALA A 106 -11.92 -16.16 -7.08
C ALA A 106 -11.60 -14.75 -6.57
N ALA A 107 -11.45 -14.59 -5.28
CA ALA A 107 -11.21 -13.28 -4.68
C ALA A 107 -9.92 -12.68 -5.22
N PRO A 108 -9.97 -11.48 -5.82
CA PRO A 108 -8.77 -10.81 -6.32
C PRO A 108 -7.82 -10.48 -5.20
N LYS A 109 -6.53 -10.51 -5.51
CA LYS A 109 -5.50 -10.13 -4.54
C LYS A 109 -4.42 -9.28 -5.15
N ILE A 110 -3.78 -8.51 -4.28
CA ILE A 110 -2.57 -7.76 -4.61
C ILE A 110 -1.46 -8.13 -3.63
N THR A 111 -0.23 -8.04 -4.11
CA THR A 111 0.96 -8.21 -3.28
C THR A 111 1.67 -6.87 -3.21
N ILE A 112 2.08 -6.49 -2.02
CA ILE A 112 2.74 -5.21 -1.76
C ILE A 112 4.15 -5.49 -1.26
N GLN A 113 5.13 -4.83 -1.88
CA GLN A 113 6.51 -4.86 -1.43
C GLN A 113 6.95 -3.45 -1.06
N VAL A 114 7.48 -3.30 0.15
CA VAL A 114 8.08 -2.04 0.60
C VAL A 114 9.55 -2.29 0.83
N ARG A 115 10.40 -1.60 0.07
CA ARG A 115 11.85 -1.64 0.27
C ARG A 115 12.28 -0.28 0.75
N GLY A 116 13.06 -0.23 1.79
CA GLY A 116 13.46 1.04 2.36
C GLY A 116 14.89 1.12 2.81
N VAL A 117 15.34 2.36 2.93
CA VAL A 117 16.66 2.70 3.47
C VAL A 117 16.44 3.69 4.60
N LEU A 118 16.79 3.29 5.82
CA LEU A 118 16.75 4.17 6.97
C LEU A 118 18.00 5.03 6.98
N GLN A 119 17.78 6.30 7.21
CA GLN A 119 18.90 7.27 7.27
C GLN A 119 19.46 7.42 8.66
#